data_b7c36e08cbc365c76de57233939e4890
#
_entry.id   b7c36e08cbc365c76de57233939e4890
#
_cell.length_a   1.000
_cell.length_b   1.000
_cell.length_c   1.000
_cell.angle_alpha   90.00
_cell.angle_beta   90.00
_cell.angle_gamma   90.00
#
_symmetry.space_group_name_H-M   'P 1'
#
loop_
_entity.id
_entity.type
_entity.pdbx_description
1 polymer ?
#
loop_
_entity_poly.entity_id
_entity_poly.type
_entity_poly.pdbx_seq_one_letter_code
_entity_poly.pdbx_strand_id
1 'polypeptide(L)'
;MDIGARGRLVRPGNENWASSFSLLSASCYIWRCAPFILYRLGNTNKLALHSASAYICRLKFEKRMPHNYKDTITLNDAARISGPSAFNIMIKPAGSLCNLDCHYCYYLDKSDIYGGREPRMSTDMLETLVKEYIAANDVPEVTFNWHGGEPLVLGLDFYRKAMEFEQKYADGKIVHNTLQTNGTLITQEWASFFRQHDFLIGISIDGPQDIHDRYRKDKGGAPTFDKVMRGLSILYRTGVEYNTMSTINKASEGRGLEVYQFLKSLGTRYMQFMPVVEHVKYPLTAAGKPDKGARPHIVNPSEAGAVISPWSVGSLAFGRFMCDIFDYWVRNDVGRWFVNLFDATLAGWCGERPGTCAYAETCGDNTVVEHNGDLYPCDHFVYPEYLLGNIYEKGLREMMTSDRQVRFGIEKRNSLPYRCVRCKYYFACHGECPKHRFNRTESGETGLNALCDGYFMFYSHVSPYMDKMKELLMAGQAPAGVIPWARMRAMKHI
;
A
#
# COMPACT_ATOMS: atom_id res chain seq x y z
N MET A 1 11.57 14.38 -27.65
CA MET A 1 10.20 14.03 -27.24
C MET A 1 9.53 15.31 -26.80
N ASP A 2 8.56 15.77 -27.58
CA ASP A 2 7.76 16.93 -27.23
C ASP A 2 6.67 16.50 -26.24
N ILE A 3 6.62 17.15 -25.12
CA ILE A 3 5.50 17.04 -24.18
C ILE A 3 4.46 18.05 -24.69
N GLY A 4 3.48 17.55 -25.42
CA GLY A 4 2.40 18.41 -25.89
C GLY A 4 1.65 19.02 -24.68
N ALA A 5 1.05 20.20 -24.88
CA ALA A 5 0.35 21.04 -23.89
C ALA A 5 -0.77 20.34 -23.03
N ARG A 6 -0.87 19.03 -23.08
CA ARG A 6 -1.82 18.19 -22.31
C ARG A 6 -1.16 17.01 -21.58
N GLY A 7 0.15 17.00 -21.37
CA GLY A 7 0.81 15.99 -20.53
C GLY A 7 0.69 14.54 -21.00
N ARG A 8 0.56 14.26 -22.28
CA ARG A 8 0.58 12.90 -22.82
C ARG A 8 1.98 12.50 -23.27
N LEU A 9 2.47 11.37 -22.79
CA LEU A 9 3.61 10.66 -23.38
C LEU A 9 3.12 9.96 -24.64
N VAL A 10 3.59 10.41 -25.83
CA VAL A 10 3.27 9.78 -27.12
C VAL A 10 4.30 8.69 -27.39
N ARG A 11 3.84 7.47 -27.67
CA ARG A 11 4.70 6.35 -28.09
C ARG A 11 5.13 6.52 -29.53
N PRO A 12 6.42 6.23 -29.88
CA PRO A 12 6.75 5.86 -31.25
C PRO A 12 6.18 4.45 -31.50
N GLY A 13 5.47 4.30 -32.63
CA GLY A 13 4.91 3.02 -33.01
C GLY A 13 5.99 1.97 -33.23
N ASN A 14 5.88 0.86 -32.55
CA ASN A 14 6.35 -0.45 -33.02
C ASN A 14 5.50 -1.52 -32.35
N GLU A 15 4.70 -2.18 -33.14
CA GLU A 15 3.99 -3.41 -32.88
C GLU A 15 5.02 -4.54 -32.76
N ASN A 16 5.40 -4.93 -31.55
CA ASN A 16 5.92 -6.25 -31.20
C ASN A 16 6.44 -6.28 -29.76
N TRP A 17 5.51 -6.29 -28.81
CA TRP A 17 5.81 -6.50 -27.39
C TRP A 17 5.18 -7.81 -26.86
N ALA A 18 5.23 -8.87 -27.68
CA ALA A 18 4.68 -10.18 -27.31
C ALA A 18 5.73 -11.20 -26.80
N SER A 19 6.99 -10.83 -26.64
CA SER A 19 8.03 -11.85 -26.45
C SER A 19 9.15 -11.50 -25.47
N SER A 20 8.87 -11.03 -24.26
CA SER A 20 9.87 -11.02 -23.17
C SER A 20 9.22 -10.70 -21.82
N PHE A 21 8.34 -11.57 -21.35
CA PHE A 21 8.04 -11.62 -19.90
C PHE A 21 8.50 -12.97 -19.38
N SER A 22 9.71 -13.04 -18.85
CA SER A 22 10.08 -14.09 -17.94
C SER A 22 9.16 -14.03 -16.73
N LEU A 23 8.74 -15.19 -16.25
CA LEU A 23 8.04 -15.38 -14.99
C LEU A 23 8.80 -14.68 -13.87
N LEU A 24 8.48 -13.46 -13.60
CA LEU A 24 8.80 -12.83 -12.34
C LEU A 24 7.56 -12.98 -11.48
N SER A 25 7.64 -13.89 -10.53
CA SER A 25 6.88 -13.84 -9.30
C SER A 25 7.28 -12.55 -8.57
N ALA A 26 6.95 -11.40 -9.18
CA ALA A 26 7.21 -10.11 -8.59
C ALA A 26 6.47 -10.06 -7.28
N SER A 27 7.23 -10.24 -6.24
CA SER A 27 6.85 -10.10 -4.86
C SER A 27 6.41 -8.68 -4.62
N CYS A 28 5.21 -8.40 -4.99
CA CYS A 28 4.60 -7.12 -4.73
C CYS A 28 4.22 -7.04 -3.27
N TYR A 29 5.09 -6.52 -2.42
CA TYR A 29 4.73 -6.20 -1.06
C TYR A 29 3.68 -5.10 -0.94
N ILE A 30 3.51 -4.36 -1.98
CA ILE A 30 2.32 -3.53 -2.20
C ILE A 30 1.19 -4.38 -2.80
N TRP A 31 1.49 -5.56 -3.43
CA TRP A 31 0.56 -6.31 -4.27
C TRP A 31 0.57 -7.84 -4.06
N ARG A 32 1.32 -8.36 -3.10
CA ARG A 32 1.28 -9.79 -2.79
C ARG A 32 0.05 -10.13 -2.00
N CYS A 33 -1.04 -10.40 -2.68
CA CYS A 33 -2.13 -11.25 -2.21
C CYS A 33 -3.32 -11.23 -3.15
N ALA A 34 -3.13 -11.25 -4.43
CA ALA A 34 -4.12 -11.85 -5.29
C ALA A 34 -3.41 -12.94 -6.09
N PRO A 35 -3.77 -14.21 -5.91
CA PRO A 35 -3.36 -15.25 -6.85
C PRO A 35 -4.18 -15.12 -8.12
N PHE A 36 -4.16 -13.94 -8.74
CA PHE A 36 -4.55 -13.80 -10.12
C PHE A 36 -3.30 -14.03 -10.96
N ILE A 37 -3.03 -15.32 -11.15
CA ILE A 37 -2.04 -15.82 -12.09
C ILE A 37 -2.38 -15.28 -13.46
N LEU A 38 -1.71 -14.22 -13.89
CA LEU A 38 -1.62 -13.85 -15.29
C LEU A 38 -0.70 -14.85 -15.96
N TYR A 39 -1.28 -15.93 -16.49
CA TYR A 39 -0.55 -16.89 -17.32
C TYR A 39 -0.16 -16.27 -18.65
N ARG A 40 1.13 -16.32 -18.89
CA ARG A 40 1.71 -16.19 -20.23
C ARG A 40 1.34 -17.44 -21.03
N LEU A 41 0.51 -17.30 -22.05
CA LEU A 41 0.36 -18.31 -23.09
C LEU A 41 1.50 -18.13 -24.10
N GLY A 42 2.59 -18.84 -23.90
CA GLY A 42 3.47 -19.25 -24.98
C GLY A 42 2.77 -20.33 -25.79
N ASN A 43 2.87 -20.24 -27.13
CA ASN A 43 2.30 -21.16 -28.09
C ASN A 43 2.56 -22.63 -27.73
N THR A 44 1.63 -23.31 -27.10
CA THR A 44 1.35 -24.73 -27.26
C THR A 44 -0.07 -25.03 -26.77
N ASN A 45 -0.85 -25.64 -27.65
CA ASN A 45 -2.20 -26.12 -27.39
C ASN A 45 -2.29 -27.08 -26.20
N LYS A 46 -3.30 -26.85 -25.38
CA LYS A 46 -4.15 -27.78 -24.60
C LYS A 46 -4.28 -27.49 -23.11
N LEU A 47 -5.48 -27.03 -22.73
CA LEU A 47 -6.41 -27.65 -21.76
C LEU A 47 -5.78 -28.50 -20.62
N ALA A 48 -5.07 -27.94 -19.69
CA ALA A 48 -4.75 -28.66 -18.44
C ALA A 48 -4.74 -27.78 -17.17
N LEU A 49 -5.10 -26.50 -17.25
CA LEU A 49 -5.00 -25.56 -16.14
C LEU A 49 -6.33 -25.11 -15.52
N HIS A 50 -7.44 -25.68 -16.00
CA HIS A 50 -8.79 -25.36 -15.48
C HIS A 50 -9.13 -26.04 -14.16
N SER A 51 -8.32 -27.01 -13.69
CA SER A 51 -8.71 -27.83 -12.53
C SER A 51 -8.17 -27.35 -11.19
N ALA A 52 -6.98 -26.74 -11.13
CA ALA A 52 -6.34 -26.43 -9.85
C ALA A 52 -6.96 -25.20 -9.16
N SER A 53 -7.22 -24.12 -9.90
CA SER A 53 -7.77 -22.89 -9.30
C SER A 53 -9.26 -23.04 -8.91
N ALA A 54 -10.05 -23.73 -9.76
CA ALA A 54 -11.44 -24.06 -9.44
C ALA A 54 -11.54 -25.13 -8.34
N TYR A 55 -10.58 -26.04 -8.26
CA TYR A 55 -10.51 -27.06 -7.22
C TYR A 55 -10.12 -26.49 -5.85
N ILE A 56 -9.17 -25.56 -5.81
CA ILE A 56 -8.77 -24.86 -4.58
C ILE A 56 -9.90 -23.98 -4.07
N CYS A 57 -10.63 -23.27 -4.95
CA CYS A 57 -11.83 -22.51 -4.58
C CYS A 57 -12.95 -23.43 -4.04
N ARG A 58 -13.18 -24.60 -4.66
CA ARG A 58 -14.22 -25.55 -4.22
C ARG A 58 -13.91 -26.18 -2.86
N LEU A 59 -12.68 -26.58 -2.60
CA LEU A 59 -12.30 -27.25 -1.35
C LEU A 59 -12.34 -26.34 -0.11
N LYS A 60 -12.16 -25.03 -0.27
CA LYS A 60 -12.23 -24.08 0.85
C LYS A 60 -13.65 -23.60 1.17
N PHE A 61 -14.60 -23.73 0.24
CA PHE A 61 -15.97 -23.26 0.43
C PHE A 61 -16.84 -24.17 1.29
N GLU A 62 -16.54 -25.48 1.36
CA GLU A 62 -17.35 -26.44 2.10
C GLU A 62 -17.15 -26.45 3.62
N LYS A 63 -16.20 -25.66 4.18
CA LYS A 63 -15.85 -25.69 5.61
C LYS A 63 -15.83 -24.34 6.34
N ARG A 64 -16.47 -23.33 5.84
CA ARG A 64 -16.71 -22.13 6.68
C ARG A 64 -18.15 -22.13 7.20
N MET A 65 -18.33 -22.75 8.38
CA MET A 65 -19.44 -22.44 9.26
C MET A 65 -19.50 -20.91 9.49
N PRO A 66 -20.68 -20.31 9.61
CA PRO A 66 -20.76 -18.91 10.00
C PRO A 66 -20.01 -18.76 11.33
N HIS A 67 -18.87 -18.11 11.32
CA HIS A 67 -18.16 -17.75 12.54
C HIS A 67 -19.15 -16.96 13.39
N ASN A 68 -19.33 -17.41 14.62
CA ASN A 68 -20.05 -16.64 15.62
C ASN A 68 -19.20 -15.40 15.89
N TYR A 69 -19.54 -14.28 15.31
CA TYR A 69 -18.79 -13.01 15.32
C TYR A 69 -18.55 -12.44 16.73
N LYS A 70 -18.93 -13.19 17.77
CA LYS A 70 -18.73 -12.84 19.18
C LYS A 70 -17.39 -13.31 19.76
N ASP A 71 -16.70 -14.24 19.10
CA ASP A 71 -15.50 -14.82 19.65
C ASP A 71 -14.29 -13.96 19.35
N THR A 72 -13.66 -13.41 20.37
CA THR A 72 -12.37 -12.76 20.26
C THR A 72 -11.31 -13.78 19.85
N ILE A 73 -10.41 -13.39 18.96
CA ILE A 73 -9.24 -14.21 18.66
C ILE A 73 -8.35 -14.21 19.90
N THR A 74 -8.08 -15.39 20.41
CA THR A 74 -7.11 -15.55 21.51
C THR A 74 -5.68 -15.64 20.97
N LEU A 75 -4.68 -15.44 21.85
CA LEU A 75 -3.27 -15.66 21.48
C LEU A 75 -3.02 -17.09 20.97
N ASN A 76 -3.67 -18.10 21.59
CA ASN A 76 -3.54 -19.50 21.18
C ASN A 76 -4.17 -19.73 19.80
N ASP A 77 -5.27 -19.07 19.46
CA ASP A 77 -5.89 -19.15 18.13
C ASP A 77 -4.99 -18.46 17.09
N ALA A 78 -4.43 -17.30 17.42
CA ALA A 78 -3.51 -16.59 16.55
C ALA A 78 -2.23 -17.43 16.30
N ALA A 79 -1.68 -18.08 17.30
CA ALA A 79 -0.52 -18.97 17.15
C ALA A 79 -0.80 -20.18 16.25
N ARG A 80 -2.06 -20.64 16.16
CA ARG A 80 -2.48 -21.71 15.24
C ARG A 80 -2.74 -21.21 13.82
N ILE A 81 -3.12 -19.93 13.68
CA ILE A 81 -3.45 -19.31 12.38
C ILE A 81 -2.19 -18.77 11.69
N SER A 82 -1.24 -18.30 12.46
CA SER A 82 -0.04 -17.61 12.02
C SER A 82 1.21 -18.13 12.73
N GLY A 83 1.63 -19.32 12.38
CA GLY A 83 3.07 -19.57 12.45
C GLY A 83 3.69 -18.81 11.26
N PRO A 84 4.46 -17.73 11.41
CA PRO A 84 4.99 -17.06 10.25
C PRO A 84 6.09 -17.91 9.64
N SER A 85 5.76 -18.65 8.59
CA SER A 85 6.77 -19.16 7.67
C SER A 85 7.43 -18.00 6.91
N ALA A 86 6.71 -16.89 6.77
CA ALA A 86 7.18 -15.66 6.14
C ALA A 86 6.50 -14.42 6.72
N PHE A 87 7.25 -13.34 6.81
CA PHE A 87 6.78 -12.01 7.16
C PHE A 87 7.51 -10.95 6.36
N ASN A 88 7.03 -9.74 6.45
CA ASN A 88 7.51 -8.63 5.68
C ASN A 88 8.04 -7.51 6.53
N ILE A 89 9.11 -6.92 6.05
CA ILE A 89 9.64 -5.72 6.64
C ILE A 89 9.65 -4.58 5.63
N MET A 90 9.21 -3.43 6.10
CA MET A 90 9.47 -2.16 5.45
C MET A 90 10.76 -1.59 6.05
N ILE A 91 11.74 -1.30 5.23
CA ILE A 91 13.06 -0.85 5.68
C ILE A 91 13.13 0.66 5.51
N LYS A 92 13.44 1.36 6.59
CA LYS A 92 13.58 2.82 6.64
C LYS A 92 15.06 3.22 6.79
N PRO A 93 15.89 3.01 5.75
CA PRO A 93 17.34 3.16 5.90
C PRO A 93 17.78 4.62 6.09
N ALA A 94 16.93 5.58 5.69
CA ALA A 94 17.08 7.00 5.93
C ALA A 94 16.16 7.54 7.04
N GLY A 95 15.47 6.64 7.78
CA GLY A 95 14.47 7.04 8.77
C GLY A 95 13.47 8.05 8.20
N SER A 96 13.28 9.18 8.88
CA SER A 96 12.42 10.29 8.44
C SER A 96 13.11 11.31 7.52
N LEU A 97 14.41 11.16 7.23
CA LEU A 97 15.13 12.08 6.35
C LEU A 97 14.52 12.09 4.95
N CYS A 98 14.12 13.27 4.49
CA CYS A 98 13.51 13.47 3.18
C CYS A 98 13.96 14.82 2.59
N ASN A 99 14.05 14.89 1.28
CA ASN A 99 14.30 16.14 0.55
C ASN A 99 13.02 16.95 0.29
N LEU A 100 11.84 16.39 0.62
CA LEU A 100 10.55 17.07 0.55
C LEU A 100 10.02 17.41 1.94
N ASP A 101 9.00 18.29 1.95
CA ASP A 101 8.24 18.73 3.12
C ASP A 101 6.72 18.68 2.83
N CYS A 102 6.23 17.48 2.49
CA CYS A 102 4.82 17.27 2.19
C CYS A 102 3.95 17.53 3.42
N HIS A 103 2.90 18.36 3.29
CA HIS A 103 2.10 18.81 4.44
C HIS A 103 1.42 17.68 5.21
N TYR A 104 1.03 16.61 4.54
CA TYR A 104 0.33 15.46 5.11
C TYR A 104 1.26 14.30 5.53
N CYS A 105 2.58 14.49 5.45
CA CYS A 105 3.50 13.40 5.72
C CYS A 105 3.58 13.09 7.22
N TYR A 106 2.95 11.99 7.62
CA TYR A 106 2.96 11.51 9.01
C TYR A 106 4.33 11.03 9.48
N TYR A 107 5.29 10.89 8.56
CA TYR A 107 6.58 10.32 8.86
C TYR A 107 7.68 11.37 9.17
N LEU A 108 7.54 12.60 8.70
CA LEU A 108 8.55 13.65 8.92
C LEU A 108 8.78 13.95 10.41
N ASP A 109 7.72 13.98 11.21
CA ASP A 109 7.80 14.30 12.64
C ASP A 109 8.38 13.13 13.48
N LYS A 110 8.68 11.96 12.85
CA LYS A 110 9.34 10.83 13.52
C LYS A 110 10.81 11.08 13.86
N SER A 111 11.43 12.12 13.30
CA SER A 111 12.78 12.58 13.69
C SER A 111 12.90 12.82 15.20
N ASP A 112 11.85 13.27 15.84
CA ASP A 112 11.83 13.60 17.26
C ASP A 112 12.04 12.38 18.16
N ILE A 113 11.63 11.18 17.70
CA ILE A 113 11.83 9.92 18.40
C ILE A 113 13.31 9.58 18.55
N TYR A 114 14.14 10.00 17.57
CA TYR A 114 15.56 9.67 17.48
C TYR A 114 16.49 10.84 17.82
N GLY A 115 15.98 11.87 18.49
CA GLY A 115 16.78 12.99 19.00
C GLY A 115 17.30 13.95 17.95
N GLY A 116 16.61 14.09 16.82
CA GLY A 116 16.90 15.08 15.78
C GLY A 116 18.20 14.87 15.00
N ARG A 117 18.88 13.73 15.16
CA ARG A 117 20.06 13.38 14.36
C ARG A 117 19.62 12.97 12.94
N GLU A 118 20.46 13.25 11.94
CA GLU A 118 20.23 12.73 10.59
C GLU A 118 20.25 11.19 10.61
N PRO A 119 19.12 10.54 10.40
CA PRO A 119 19.03 9.09 10.49
C PRO A 119 19.62 8.47 9.22
N ARG A 120 20.66 7.67 9.37
CA ARG A 120 21.28 6.90 8.30
C ARG A 120 21.65 5.52 8.82
N MET A 121 21.20 4.49 8.12
CA MET A 121 21.59 3.12 8.42
C MET A 121 23.07 2.92 8.13
N SER A 122 23.81 2.39 9.10
CA SER A 122 25.24 2.05 8.93
C SER A 122 25.39 0.81 8.04
N THR A 123 26.57 0.61 7.48
CA THR A 123 26.90 -0.60 6.70
C THR A 123 26.76 -1.87 7.54
N ASP A 124 27.18 -1.83 8.80
CA ASP A 124 27.10 -2.98 9.73
C ASP A 124 25.62 -3.31 10.04
N MET A 125 24.79 -2.29 10.24
CA MET A 125 23.36 -2.47 10.43
C MET A 125 22.71 -3.07 9.17
N LEU A 126 23.07 -2.57 7.99
CA LEU A 126 22.57 -3.09 6.71
C LEU A 126 22.94 -4.57 6.54
N GLU A 127 24.20 -4.95 6.81
CA GLU A 127 24.65 -6.33 6.72
C GLU A 127 23.89 -7.23 7.70
N THR A 128 23.76 -6.79 8.95
CA THR A 128 23.02 -7.51 9.99
C THR A 128 21.56 -7.71 9.57
N LEU A 129 20.89 -6.65 9.11
CA LEU A 129 19.50 -6.69 8.66
C LEU A 129 19.32 -7.68 7.50
N VAL A 130 20.15 -7.62 6.48
CA VAL A 130 20.05 -8.50 5.31
C VAL A 130 20.20 -9.96 5.73
N LYS A 131 21.22 -10.26 6.52
CA LYS A 131 21.47 -11.61 7.04
C LYS A 131 20.29 -12.14 7.86
N GLU A 132 19.85 -11.37 8.85
CA GLU A 132 18.77 -11.76 9.76
C GLU A 132 17.44 -11.92 9.03
N TYR A 133 17.12 -11.02 8.09
CA TYR A 133 15.86 -11.05 7.38
C TYR A 133 15.74 -12.26 6.44
N ILE A 134 16.81 -12.58 5.70
CA ILE A 134 16.84 -13.76 4.83
C ILE A 134 16.74 -15.04 5.66
N ALA A 135 17.48 -15.13 6.76
CA ALA A 135 17.49 -16.29 7.64
C ALA A 135 16.16 -16.49 8.39
N ALA A 136 15.47 -15.41 8.73
CA ALA A 136 14.20 -15.47 9.47
C ALA A 136 13.00 -15.92 8.64
N ASN A 137 13.09 -15.95 7.31
CA ASN A 137 11.99 -16.32 6.41
C ASN A 137 12.19 -17.70 5.80
N ASP A 138 11.30 -18.68 6.13
CA ASP A 138 11.36 -20.06 5.61
C ASP A 138 10.56 -20.18 4.29
N VAL A 139 10.91 -19.34 3.31
CA VAL A 139 10.26 -19.32 2.00
C VAL A 139 11.32 -19.20 0.91
N PRO A 140 11.02 -19.70 -0.32
CA PRO A 140 12.00 -19.66 -1.42
C PRO A 140 12.27 -18.25 -1.96
N GLU A 141 11.40 -17.28 -1.68
CA GLU A 141 11.52 -15.92 -2.20
C GLU A 141 11.37 -14.91 -1.05
N VAL A 142 12.27 -13.93 -1.00
CA VAL A 142 12.27 -12.85 0.01
C VAL A 142 12.27 -11.51 -0.69
N THR A 143 11.50 -10.55 -0.17
CA THR A 143 11.42 -9.20 -0.76
C THR A 143 11.87 -8.14 0.21
N PHE A 144 12.85 -7.35 -0.17
CA PHE A 144 13.28 -6.15 0.53
C PHE A 144 12.42 -4.96 0.08
N ASN A 145 11.78 -4.27 1.05
CA ASN A 145 10.92 -3.13 0.76
C ASN A 145 11.58 -1.85 1.28
N TRP A 146 12.30 -1.16 0.42
CA TRP A 146 12.99 0.07 0.74
C TRP A 146 12.02 1.25 0.76
N HIS A 147 11.99 1.94 1.89
CA HIS A 147 11.06 3.03 2.15
C HIS A 147 11.69 4.08 3.08
N GLY A 148 10.92 4.96 3.67
CA GLY A 148 11.42 5.91 4.65
C GLY A 148 10.87 7.30 4.42
N GLY A 149 11.64 8.33 4.75
CA GLY A 149 11.42 9.68 4.28
C GLY A 149 11.58 9.71 2.76
N GLU A 150 12.84 9.78 2.31
CA GLU A 150 13.18 9.49 0.90
C GLU A 150 14.40 8.55 0.85
N PRO A 151 14.23 7.30 0.43
CA PRO A 151 15.33 6.33 0.47
C PRO A 151 16.50 6.68 -0.45
N LEU A 152 16.28 7.41 -1.55
CA LEU A 152 17.34 7.77 -2.50
C LEU A 152 18.34 8.79 -1.94
N VAL A 153 18.07 9.43 -0.80
CA VAL A 153 19.02 10.36 -0.17
C VAL A 153 20.28 9.66 0.37
N LEU A 154 20.26 8.33 0.50
CA LEU A 154 21.44 7.56 0.90
C LEU A 154 22.46 7.39 -0.21
N GLY A 155 22.07 7.60 -1.46
CA GLY A 155 22.95 7.43 -2.62
C GLY A 155 23.07 5.98 -3.09
N LEU A 156 23.60 5.80 -4.30
CA LEU A 156 23.69 4.50 -4.96
C LEU A 156 24.63 3.51 -4.24
N ASP A 157 25.69 4.01 -3.62
CA ASP A 157 26.69 3.13 -2.97
C ASP A 157 26.08 2.33 -1.80
N PHE A 158 25.11 2.90 -1.09
CA PHE A 158 24.36 2.16 -0.08
C PHE A 158 23.64 0.97 -0.70
N TYR A 159 22.96 1.16 -1.82
CA TYR A 159 22.20 0.08 -2.49
C TYR A 159 23.10 -0.94 -3.20
N ARG A 160 24.26 -0.51 -3.71
CA ARG A 160 25.27 -1.45 -4.21
C ARG A 160 25.73 -2.39 -3.10
N LYS A 161 25.96 -1.85 -1.88
CA LYS A 161 26.27 -2.68 -0.70
C LYS A 161 25.12 -3.59 -0.30
N ALA A 162 23.89 -3.12 -0.38
CA ALA A 162 22.71 -3.97 -0.12
C ALA A 162 22.69 -5.18 -1.07
N MET A 163 22.89 -4.97 -2.37
CA MET A 163 22.96 -6.06 -3.37
C MET A 163 24.11 -7.04 -3.09
N GLU A 164 25.28 -6.54 -2.68
CA GLU A 164 26.42 -7.40 -2.30
C GLU A 164 26.05 -8.31 -1.11
N PHE A 165 25.40 -7.75 -0.08
CA PHE A 165 24.97 -8.53 1.09
C PHE A 165 23.83 -9.49 0.78
N GLU A 166 22.86 -9.05 -0.02
CA GLU A 166 21.76 -9.94 -0.48
C GLU A 166 22.34 -11.14 -1.22
N GLN A 167 23.26 -10.94 -2.15
CA GLN A 167 23.92 -12.03 -2.86
C GLN A 167 24.72 -12.94 -1.91
N LYS A 168 25.44 -12.35 -0.93
CA LYS A 168 26.24 -13.09 0.05
C LYS A 168 25.40 -14.01 0.92
N TYR A 169 24.20 -13.56 1.33
CA TYR A 169 23.36 -14.26 2.30
C TYR A 169 22.11 -14.92 1.70
N ALA A 170 21.94 -14.92 0.37
CA ALA A 170 20.74 -15.45 -0.29
C ALA A 170 20.39 -16.90 0.06
N ASP A 171 21.40 -17.73 0.34
CA ASP A 171 21.25 -19.15 0.73
C ASP A 171 20.28 -19.93 -0.20
N GLY A 172 20.45 -19.73 -1.51
CA GLY A 172 19.60 -20.34 -2.53
C GLY A 172 18.21 -19.73 -2.72
N LYS A 173 17.85 -18.71 -1.95
CA LYS A 173 16.58 -17.99 -2.11
C LYS A 173 16.66 -16.96 -3.23
N ILE A 174 15.50 -16.69 -3.84
CA ILE A 174 15.34 -15.59 -4.78
C ILE A 174 15.07 -14.32 -3.97
N VAL A 175 15.89 -13.29 -4.19
CA VAL A 175 15.74 -12.00 -3.52
C VAL A 175 15.17 -10.98 -4.50
N HIS A 176 14.10 -10.31 -4.08
CA HIS A 176 13.45 -9.25 -4.83
C HIS A 176 13.58 -7.91 -4.11
N ASN A 177 13.59 -6.83 -4.87
CA ASN A 177 13.69 -5.49 -4.34
C ASN A 177 12.54 -4.60 -4.81
N THR A 178 11.88 -3.93 -3.88
CA THR A 178 10.94 -2.86 -4.16
C THR A 178 11.39 -1.58 -3.48
N LEU A 179 11.15 -0.43 -4.10
CA LEU A 179 11.56 0.84 -3.52
C LEU A 179 10.46 1.89 -3.73
N GLN A 180 9.99 2.50 -2.65
CA GLN A 180 9.01 3.58 -2.68
C GLN A 180 9.71 4.92 -2.59
N THR A 181 9.55 5.77 -3.61
CA THR A 181 10.21 7.08 -3.69
C THR A 181 9.24 8.20 -4.08
N ASN A 182 9.59 9.42 -3.69
CA ASN A 182 8.92 10.62 -4.20
C ASN A 182 9.31 10.96 -5.66
N GLY A 183 10.25 10.24 -6.24
CA GLY A 183 10.64 10.33 -7.64
C GLY A 183 11.51 11.52 -8.05
N THR A 184 11.71 12.50 -7.16
CA THR A 184 12.39 13.76 -7.51
C THR A 184 13.90 13.62 -7.67
N LEU A 185 14.52 12.60 -7.07
CA LEU A 185 15.96 12.34 -7.10
C LEU A 185 16.37 11.31 -8.18
N ILE A 186 15.42 10.77 -8.94
CA ILE A 186 15.72 9.78 -9.98
C ILE A 186 16.55 10.41 -11.10
N THR A 187 17.72 9.83 -11.35
CA THR A 187 18.64 10.13 -12.45
C THR A 187 18.74 8.96 -13.41
N GLN A 188 19.43 9.13 -14.54
CA GLN A 188 19.69 8.03 -15.46
C GLN A 188 20.53 6.91 -14.80
N GLU A 189 21.44 7.26 -13.91
CA GLU A 189 22.25 6.28 -13.18
C GLU A 189 21.38 5.43 -12.23
N TRP A 190 20.46 6.06 -11.47
CA TRP A 190 19.49 5.36 -10.66
C TRP A 190 18.63 4.40 -11.51
N ALA A 191 18.09 4.88 -12.63
CA ALA A 191 17.24 4.04 -13.46
C ALA A 191 18.02 2.86 -14.08
N SER A 192 19.30 3.06 -14.46
CA SER A 192 20.16 1.97 -14.93
C SER A 192 20.39 0.93 -13.84
N PHE A 193 20.65 1.36 -12.61
CA PHE A 193 20.80 0.49 -11.44
C PHE A 193 19.51 -0.30 -11.17
N PHE A 194 18.37 0.36 -11.13
CA PHE A 194 17.07 -0.30 -10.93
C PHE A 194 16.78 -1.35 -12.01
N ARG A 195 17.07 -1.03 -13.27
CA ARG A 195 16.88 -1.97 -14.37
C ARG A 195 17.82 -3.16 -14.28
N GLN A 196 19.09 -2.94 -13.90
CA GLN A 196 20.09 -4.00 -13.74
C GLN A 196 19.71 -5.00 -12.64
N HIS A 197 19.12 -4.54 -11.55
CA HIS A 197 18.78 -5.33 -10.38
C HIS A 197 17.27 -5.64 -10.25
N ASP A 198 16.49 -5.49 -11.32
CA ASP A 198 15.06 -5.80 -11.40
C ASP A 198 14.21 -5.20 -10.25
N PHE A 199 14.51 -3.95 -9.86
CA PHE A 199 13.71 -3.24 -8.87
C PHE A 199 12.31 -2.93 -9.39
N LEU A 200 11.30 -3.13 -8.56
CA LEU A 200 9.98 -2.54 -8.76
C LEU A 200 9.90 -1.20 -8.00
N ILE A 201 9.60 -0.14 -8.72
CA ILE A 201 9.60 1.22 -8.17
C ILE A 201 8.17 1.69 -7.91
N GLY A 202 7.88 2.07 -6.66
CA GLY A 202 6.67 2.81 -6.30
C GLY A 202 6.92 4.31 -6.42
N ILE A 203 6.14 5.00 -7.26
CA ILE A 203 6.26 6.45 -7.45
C ILE A 203 5.11 7.16 -6.74
N SER A 204 5.46 8.10 -5.87
CA SER A 204 4.50 8.96 -5.20
C SER A 204 4.05 10.11 -6.10
N ILE A 205 2.80 10.06 -6.60
CA ILE A 205 2.20 11.13 -7.40
C ILE A 205 0.69 11.19 -7.15
N ASP A 206 0.17 12.35 -6.72
CA ASP A 206 -1.21 12.44 -6.23
C ASP A 206 -2.26 12.71 -7.33
N GLY A 207 -1.82 13.01 -8.55
CA GLY A 207 -2.70 13.32 -9.67
C GLY A 207 -2.13 14.43 -10.56
N PRO A 208 -2.96 15.17 -11.29
CA PRO A 208 -2.57 16.37 -12.04
C PRO A 208 -1.79 17.39 -11.19
N GLN A 209 -1.05 18.26 -11.84
CA GLN A 209 -0.10 19.18 -11.22
C GLN A 209 -0.69 19.98 -10.06
N ASP A 210 -1.88 20.52 -10.23
CA ASP A 210 -2.53 21.36 -9.22
C ASP A 210 -2.92 20.56 -7.95
N ILE A 211 -3.30 19.28 -8.09
CA ILE A 211 -3.55 18.38 -6.96
C ILE A 211 -2.23 18.01 -6.28
N HIS A 212 -1.25 17.58 -7.07
CA HIS A 212 0.06 17.15 -6.55
C HIS A 212 0.77 18.27 -5.82
N ASP A 213 0.90 19.43 -6.47
CA ASP A 213 1.64 20.57 -5.95
C ASP A 213 0.91 21.31 -4.83
N ARG A 214 -0.33 20.94 -4.52
CA ARG A 214 -1.05 21.53 -3.38
C ARG A 214 -0.37 21.20 -2.06
N TYR A 215 0.09 19.97 -1.89
CA TYR A 215 0.62 19.47 -0.62
C TYR A 215 2.02 18.86 -0.71
N ARG A 216 2.48 18.42 -1.89
CA ARG A 216 3.83 17.90 -2.07
C ARG A 216 4.77 19.03 -2.44
N LYS A 217 5.43 19.57 -1.43
CA LYS A 217 6.39 20.67 -1.54
C LYS A 217 7.80 20.19 -1.22
N ASP A 218 8.79 20.86 -1.79
CA ASP A 218 10.16 20.70 -1.32
C ASP A 218 10.40 21.51 -0.02
N LYS A 219 11.58 21.39 0.57
CA LYS A 219 11.92 22.08 1.82
C LYS A 219 11.92 23.60 1.72
N GLY A 220 11.99 24.15 0.51
CA GLY A 220 11.85 25.58 0.23
C GLY A 220 10.40 26.01 -0.06
N GLY A 221 9.42 25.09 0.01
CA GLY A 221 8.02 25.36 -0.30
C GLY A 221 7.70 25.37 -1.80
N ALA A 222 8.66 25.03 -2.67
CA ALA A 222 8.46 25.00 -4.11
C ALA A 222 7.67 23.75 -4.56
N PRO A 223 6.96 23.81 -5.70
CA PRO A 223 6.25 22.68 -6.29
C PRO A 223 7.22 21.58 -6.75
N THR A 224 6.73 20.34 -6.80
CA THR A 224 7.57 19.17 -7.08
C THR A 224 7.11 18.35 -8.28
N PHE A 225 5.95 18.63 -8.87
CA PHE A 225 5.36 17.87 -9.96
C PHE A 225 6.32 17.66 -11.14
N ASP A 226 6.94 18.72 -11.64
CA ASP A 226 7.85 18.62 -12.78
C ASP A 226 9.08 17.77 -12.49
N LYS A 227 9.57 17.80 -11.23
CA LYS A 227 10.69 16.95 -10.79
C LYS A 227 10.30 15.47 -10.81
N VAL A 228 9.08 15.13 -10.35
CA VAL A 228 8.54 13.77 -10.38
C VAL A 228 8.32 13.31 -11.82
N MET A 229 7.72 14.15 -12.67
CA MET A 229 7.48 13.82 -14.08
C MET A 229 8.79 13.56 -14.85
N ARG A 230 9.85 14.31 -14.54
CA ARG A 230 11.20 14.04 -15.07
C ARG A 230 11.70 12.65 -14.63
N GLY A 231 11.58 12.30 -13.34
CA GLY A 231 11.95 10.99 -12.81
C GLY A 231 11.18 9.85 -13.48
N LEU A 232 9.85 9.99 -13.60
CA LEU A 232 8.98 9.05 -14.32
C LEU A 232 9.40 8.86 -15.78
N SER A 233 9.71 9.96 -16.49
CA SER A 233 10.17 9.90 -17.87
C SER A 233 11.48 9.12 -18.01
N ILE A 234 12.40 9.24 -17.04
CA ILE A 234 13.65 8.48 -17.03
C ILE A 234 13.36 6.99 -16.82
N LEU A 235 12.55 6.60 -15.83
CA LEU A 235 12.17 5.20 -15.58
C LEU A 235 11.50 4.58 -16.81
N TYR A 236 10.54 5.28 -17.42
CA TYR A 236 9.84 4.82 -18.60
C TYR A 236 10.77 4.53 -19.77
N ARG A 237 11.70 5.47 -20.06
CA ARG A 237 12.67 5.30 -21.17
C ARG A 237 13.70 4.20 -20.91
N THR A 238 14.06 3.96 -19.65
CA THR A 238 15.00 2.91 -19.25
C THR A 238 14.33 1.53 -19.17
N GLY A 239 12.99 1.48 -19.21
CA GLY A 239 12.22 0.24 -19.11
C GLY A 239 12.19 -0.34 -17.70
N VAL A 240 12.33 0.51 -16.68
CA VAL A 240 12.15 0.11 -15.28
C VAL A 240 10.66 -0.05 -15.00
N GLU A 241 10.26 -1.12 -14.32
CA GLU A 241 8.89 -1.31 -13.89
C GLU A 241 8.53 -0.38 -12.73
N TYR A 242 7.37 0.26 -12.81
CA TYR A 242 6.89 1.13 -11.75
C TYR A 242 5.37 1.10 -11.56
N ASN A 243 4.98 1.33 -10.32
CA ASN A 243 3.60 1.53 -9.88
C ASN A 243 3.43 2.97 -9.38
N THR A 244 2.19 3.44 -9.31
CA THR A 244 1.90 4.75 -8.71
C THR A 244 1.18 4.59 -7.38
N MET A 245 1.62 5.38 -6.40
CA MET A 245 0.96 5.56 -5.12
C MET A 245 0.49 7.00 -5.01
N SER A 246 -0.81 7.18 -4.84
CA SER A 246 -1.46 8.49 -4.76
C SER A 246 -2.17 8.66 -3.43
N THR A 247 -1.97 9.78 -2.77
CA THR A 247 -2.77 10.12 -1.60
C THR A 247 -4.09 10.75 -2.03
N ILE A 248 -5.19 10.28 -1.45
CA ILE A 248 -6.49 10.95 -1.57
C ILE A 248 -6.59 11.94 -0.41
N ASN A 249 -6.63 13.20 -0.73
CA ASN A 249 -6.60 14.30 0.21
C ASN A 249 -7.66 15.36 -0.16
N LYS A 250 -7.74 16.45 0.59
CA LYS A 250 -8.74 17.50 0.37
C LYS A 250 -8.71 18.11 -1.05
N ALA A 251 -7.53 18.17 -1.70
CA ALA A 251 -7.42 18.74 -3.04
C ALA A 251 -7.96 17.81 -4.15
N SER A 252 -8.05 16.52 -3.89
CA SER A 252 -8.55 15.51 -4.84
C SER A 252 -10.04 15.21 -4.72
N GLU A 253 -10.74 15.78 -3.70
CA GLU A 253 -12.18 15.55 -3.53
C GLU A 253 -12.97 15.91 -4.79
N GLY A 254 -13.85 15.02 -5.23
CA GLY A 254 -14.68 15.18 -6.43
C GLY A 254 -13.92 15.03 -7.76
N ARG A 255 -12.63 14.67 -7.75
CA ARG A 255 -11.80 14.58 -8.96
C ARG A 255 -11.27 13.15 -9.21
N GLY A 256 -11.97 12.11 -8.73
CA GLY A 256 -11.51 10.71 -8.79
C GLY A 256 -11.22 10.25 -10.22
N LEU A 257 -12.15 10.43 -11.14
CA LEU A 257 -11.96 10.02 -12.53
C LEU A 257 -10.82 10.76 -13.23
N GLU A 258 -10.67 12.06 -12.96
CA GLU A 258 -9.59 12.87 -13.52
C GLU A 258 -8.22 12.36 -13.06
N VAL A 259 -8.07 12.12 -11.74
CA VAL A 259 -6.83 11.53 -11.18
C VAL A 259 -6.54 10.18 -11.80
N TYR A 260 -7.54 9.31 -11.89
CA TYR A 260 -7.38 7.98 -12.49
C TYR A 260 -6.92 8.05 -13.94
N GLN A 261 -7.58 8.88 -14.77
CA GLN A 261 -7.22 9.04 -16.18
C GLN A 261 -5.83 9.64 -16.36
N PHE A 262 -5.46 10.59 -15.50
CA PHE A 262 -4.11 11.14 -15.48
C PHE A 262 -3.08 10.04 -15.19
N LEU A 263 -3.26 9.26 -14.14
CA LEU A 263 -2.33 8.17 -13.79
C LEU A 263 -2.23 7.13 -14.92
N LYS A 264 -3.33 6.78 -15.56
CA LYS A 264 -3.31 5.91 -16.75
C LYS A 264 -2.43 6.47 -17.86
N SER A 265 -2.46 7.77 -18.06
CA SER A 265 -1.66 8.43 -19.12
C SER A 265 -0.16 8.35 -18.88
N LEU A 266 0.26 8.08 -17.62
CA LEU A 266 1.67 7.92 -17.24
C LEU A 266 2.25 6.54 -17.61
N GLY A 267 1.41 5.60 -18.09
CA GLY A 267 1.85 4.27 -18.48
C GLY A 267 1.89 3.23 -17.35
N THR A 268 1.60 3.62 -16.11
CA THR A 268 1.42 2.65 -15.01
C THR A 268 0.19 1.79 -15.23
N ARG A 269 0.27 0.53 -14.78
CA ARG A 269 -0.90 -0.37 -14.76
C ARG A 269 -1.42 -0.63 -13.36
N TYR A 270 -0.62 -0.36 -12.32
CA TYR A 270 -0.96 -0.61 -10.94
C TYR A 270 -1.02 0.71 -10.18
N MET A 271 -2.17 0.96 -9.56
CA MET A 271 -2.47 2.20 -8.85
C MET A 271 -2.90 1.90 -7.43
N GLN A 272 -2.25 2.55 -6.49
CA GLN A 272 -2.62 2.50 -5.09
C GLN A 272 -3.13 3.88 -4.65
N PHE A 273 -4.32 3.90 -4.07
CA PHE A 273 -4.94 5.10 -3.51
C PHE A 273 -4.98 4.99 -1.98
N MET A 274 -4.32 5.93 -1.31
CA MET A 274 -4.20 5.97 0.14
C MET A 274 -4.93 7.20 0.69
N PRO A 275 -6.05 7.03 1.42
CA PRO A 275 -6.72 8.18 2.00
C PRO A 275 -5.87 8.82 3.10
N VAL A 276 -5.77 10.13 3.07
CA VAL A 276 -5.14 10.91 4.13
C VAL A 276 -6.21 11.30 5.15
N VAL A 277 -6.05 10.80 6.36
CA VAL A 277 -6.86 11.18 7.52
C VAL A 277 -5.92 11.30 8.72
N GLU A 278 -5.52 12.52 9.03
CA GLU A 278 -4.52 12.81 10.05
C GLU A 278 -5.08 13.73 11.12
N HIS A 279 -4.58 13.58 12.34
CA HIS A 279 -4.77 14.53 13.42
C HIS A 279 -3.56 15.41 13.57
N VAL A 280 -3.82 16.67 13.85
CA VAL A 280 -2.76 17.67 14.00
C VAL A 280 -2.97 18.49 15.28
N LYS A 281 -1.87 19.02 15.78
CA LYS A 281 -1.84 19.98 16.87
C LYS A 281 -1.08 21.23 16.40
N TYR A 282 -1.71 22.38 16.54
CA TYR A 282 -1.09 23.63 16.18
C TYR A 282 -0.16 24.09 17.32
N PRO A 283 1.02 24.66 17.01
CA PRO A 283 1.83 25.36 17.98
C PRO A 283 1.00 26.44 18.70
N LEU A 284 1.37 26.78 19.92
CA LEU A 284 0.69 27.83 20.65
C LEU A 284 1.38 29.18 20.41
N THR A 285 0.58 30.23 20.23
CA THR A 285 1.05 31.62 20.26
C THR A 285 1.52 31.99 21.66
N ALA A 286 2.20 33.10 21.81
CA ALA A 286 2.58 33.65 23.12
C ALA A 286 1.38 33.86 24.08
N ALA A 287 0.16 34.01 23.55
CA ALA A 287 -1.08 34.11 24.31
C ALA A 287 -1.73 32.75 24.63
N GLY A 288 -1.04 31.62 24.39
CA GLY A 288 -1.55 30.25 24.65
C GLY A 288 -2.68 29.78 23.72
N LYS A 289 -2.90 30.45 22.58
CA LYS A 289 -3.91 30.06 21.59
C LYS A 289 -3.26 29.33 20.41
N PRO A 290 -3.97 28.36 19.76
CA PRO A 290 -3.45 27.68 18.57
C PRO A 290 -3.09 28.66 17.45
N ASP A 291 -1.84 28.60 17.01
CA ASP A 291 -1.35 29.39 15.87
C ASP A 291 -1.68 28.68 14.55
N LYS A 292 -2.81 29.02 13.94
CA LYS A 292 -3.25 28.47 12.65
C LYS A 292 -2.43 28.94 11.46
N GLY A 293 -1.54 29.92 11.62
CA GLY A 293 -0.61 30.39 10.62
C GLY A 293 0.68 29.56 10.58
N ALA A 294 1.00 28.85 11.67
CA ALA A 294 2.14 27.96 11.73
C ALA A 294 1.79 26.57 11.21
N ARG A 295 2.82 25.83 10.76
CA ARG A 295 2.67 24.43 10.39
C ARG A 295 2.27 23.62 11.62
N PRO A 296 1.16 22.86 11.58
CA PRO A 296 0.80 21.97 12.68
C PRO A 296 1.63 20.68 12.63
N HIS A 297 1.89 20.07 13.78
CA HIS A 297 2.49 18.75 13.90
C HIS A 297 1.42 17.66 13.79
N ILE A 298 1.73 16.58 13.09
CA ILE A 298 0.89 15.39 13.06
C ILE A 298 1.07 14.64 14.37
N VAL A 299 -0.03 14.35 15.04
CA VAL A 299 -0.06 13.78 16.40
C VAL A 299 -0.98 12.57 16.47
N ASN A 300 -0.85 11.80 17.56
CA ASN A 300 -1.79 10.73 17.83
C ASN A 300 -3.21 11.32 18.04
N PRO A 301 -4.26 10.69 17.46
CA PRO A 301 -5.65 11.13 17.64
C PRO A 301 -6.10 11.25 19.10
N SER A 302 -5.47 10.51 20.01
CA SER A 302 -5.77 10.54 21.45
C SER A 302 -5.15 11.72 22.20
N GLU A 303 -4.26 12.48 21.57
CA GLU A 303 -3.65 13.63 22.24
C GLU A 303 -4.65 14.75 22.50
N ALA A 304 -4.53 15.34 23.69
CA ALA A 304 -5.39 16.46 24.06
C ALA A 304 -5.18 17.66 23.12
N GLY A 305 -6.27 18.17 22.57
CA GLY A 305 -6.25 19.27 21.59
C GLY A 305 -5.94 18.88 20.16
N ALA A 306 -5.83 17.58 19.87
CA ALA A 306 -5.72 17.07 18.51
C ALA A 306 -7.01 17.36 17.71
N VAL A 307 -6.86 17.84 16.48
CA VAL A 307 -7.96 18.12 15.55
C VAL A 307 -7.67 17.47 14.20
N ILE A 308 -8.71 17.15 13.44
CA ILE A 308 -8.53 16.63 12.08
C ILE A 308 -7.83 17.68 11.21
N SER A 309 -6.82 17.27 10.46
CA SER A 309 -6.04 18.16 9.62
C SER A 309 -6.88 18.75 8.47
N PRO A 310 -6.57 19.98 8.02
CA PRO A 310 -7.30 20.64 6.94
C PRO A 310 -7.12 19.97 5.56
N TRP A 311 -6.13 19.09 5.44
CA TRP A 311 -5.87 18.33 4.22
C TRP A 311 -6.46 16.92 4.23
N SER A 312 -7.05 16.48 5.34
CA SER A 312 -7.73 15.19 5.42
C SER A 312 -8.93 15.14 4.48
N VAL A 313 -9.11 13.97 3.82
CA VAL A 313 -10.26 13.73 2.96
C VAL A 313 -11.51 13.42 3.81
N GLY A 314 -12.65 13.96 3.40
CA GLY A 314 -13.92 13.63 4.04
C GLY A 314 -14.41 12.23 3.69
N SER A 315 -15.09 11.55 4.62
CA SER A 315 -15.55 10.16 4.46
C SER A 315 -16.36 9.96 3.18
N LEU A 316 -17.44 10.71 2.97
CA LEU A 316 -18.26 10.58 1.77
C LEU A 316 -17.55 11.04 0.50
N ALA A 317 -16.60 12.01 0.61
CA ALA A 317 -15.80 12.45 -0.53
C ALA A 317 -14.87 11.33 -1.01
N PHE A 318 -14.24 10.60 -0.06
CA PHE A 318 -13.47 9.39 -0.35
C PHE A 318 -14.33 8.34 -1.05
N GLY A 319 -15.51 8.05 -0.51
CA GLY A 319 -16.43 7.08 -1.11
C GLY A 319 -16.80 7.43 -2.55
N ARG A 320 -17.17 8.70 -2.81
CA ARG A 320 -17.46 9.21 -4.17
C ARG A 320 -16.25 9.10 -5.09
N PHE A 321 -15.07 9.53 -4.64
CA PHE A 321 -13.82 9.44 -5.38
C PHE A 321 -13.57 8.01 -5.89
N MET A 322 -13.74 7.01 -5.03
CA MET A 322 -13.53 5.60 -5.40
C MET A 322 -14.65 5.06 -6.29
N CYS A 323 -15.90 5.47 -6.08
CA CYS A 323 -17.03 5.10 -6.96
C CYS A 323 -16.86 5.65 -8.39
N ASP A 324 -16.45 6.91 -8.53
CA ASP A 324 -16.22 7.55 -9.84
C ASP A 324 -15.16 6.81 -10.66
N ILE A 325 -14.06 6.42 -10.00
CA ILE A 325 -13.01 5.58 -10.63
C ILE A 325 -13.59 4.21 -11.01
N PHE A 326 -14.30 3.57 -10.07
CA PHE A 326 -14.83 2.22 -10.28
C PHE A 326 -15.80 2.17 -11.45
N ASP A 327 -16.66 3.14 -11.59
CA ASP A 327 -17.64 3.23 -12.68
C ASP A 327 -17.00 3.29 -14.07
N TYR A 328 -15.88 3.96 -14.19
CA TYR A 328 -15.10 3.94 -15.42
C TYR A 328 -14.34 2.62 -15.58
N TRP A 329 -13.66 2.18 -14.52
CA TRP A 329 -12.80 1.00 -14.52
C TRP A 329 -13.59 -0.28 -14.85
N VAL A 330 -14.76 -0.48 -14.24
CA VAL A 330 -15.56 -1.70 -14.44
C VAL A 330 -16.12 -1.82 -15.86
N ARG A 331 -16.28 -0.70 -16.55
CA ARG A 331 -16.76 -0.65 -17.95
C ARG A 331 -15.67 -0.72 -19.00
N ASN A 332 -14.40 -0.51 -18.61
CA ASN A 332 -13.34 -0.33 -19.61
C ASN A 332 -12.04 -1.07 -19.29
N ASP A 333 -11.67 -1.25 -18.02
CA ASP A 333 -10.29 -1.47 -17.63
C ASP A 333 -10.02 -2.75 -16.83
N VAL A 334 -11.05 -3.51 -16.44
CA VAL A 334 -10.91 -4.77 -15.69
C VAL A 334 -9.96 -5.72 -16.40
N GLY A 335 -8.96 -6.23 -15.65
CA GLY A 335 -7.92 -7.12 -16.17
C GLY A 335 -6.82 -6.43 -16.98
N ARG A 336 -6.84 -5.10 -17.11
CA ARG A 336 -5.84 -4.32 -17.83
C ARG A 336 -5.17 -3.26 -16.97
N TRP A 337 -5.90 -2.63 -16.07
CA TRP A 337 -5.43 -1.71 -15.04
C TRP A 337 -5.94 -2.19 -13.70
N PHE A 338 -5.09 -2.09 -12.70
CA PHE A 338 -5.31 -2.64 -11.37
C PHE A 338 -5.36 -1.50 -10.35
N VAL A 339 -6.37 -1.52 -9.51
CA VAL A 339 -6.55 -0.59 -8.40
C VAL A 339 -6.61 -1.42 -7.12
N ASN A 340 -5.69 -1.19 -6.19
CA ASN A 340 -5.50 -2.05 -5.02
C ASN A 340 -6.78 -2.27 -4.19
N LEU A 341 -7.61 -1.23 -3.99
CA LEU A 341 -8.88 -1.36 -3.29
C LEU A 341 -9.86 -2.27 -4.05
N PHE A 342 -9.91 -2.19 -5.38
CA PHE A 342 -10.85 -3.00 -6.17
C PHE A 342 -10.44 -4.48 -6.17
N ASP A 343 -9.15 -4.74 -6.27
CA ASP A 343 -8.60 -6.10 -6.22
C ASP A 343 -8.80 -6.71 -4.83
N ALA A 344 -8.50 -5.95 -3.76
CA ALA A 344 -8.74 -6.37 -2.38
C ALA A 344 -10.24 -6.62 -2.11
N THR A 345 -11.12 -5.78 -2.69
CA THR A 345 -12.56 -5.97 -2.59
C THR A 345 -12.99 -7.26 -3.26
N LEU A 346 -12.55 -7.52 -4.49
CA LEU A 346 -12.90 -8.76 -5.19
C LEU A 346 -12.37 -10.00 -4.46
N ALA A 347 -11.15 -9.94 -3.91
CA ALA A 347 -10.61 -11.02 -3.08
C ALA A 347 -11.52 -11.30 -1.87
N GLY A 348 -11.96 -10.26 -1.16
CA GLY A 348 -12.92 -10.39 -0.05
C GLY A 348 -14.25 -11.02 -0.49
N TRP A 349 -14.79 -10.63 -1.65
CA TRP A 349 -15.99 -11.24 -2.21
C TRP A 349 -15.82 -12.72 -2.54
N CYS A 350 -14.63 -13.12 -2.95
CA CYS A 350 -14.28 -14.52 -3.21
C CYS A 350 -13.93 -15.31 -1.93
N GLY A 351 -13.88 -14.65 -0.76
CA GLY A 351 -13.48 -15.28 0.50
C GLY A 351 -11.97 -15.51 0.60
N GLU A 352 -11.21 -14.82 -0.26
CA GLU A 352 -9.74 -14.87 -0.26
C GLU A 352 -9.17 -13.75 0.61
N ARG A 353 -7.91 -13.95 1.05
CA ARG A 353 -7.20 -12.92 1.83
C ARG A 353 -6.94 -11.71 0.93
N PRO A 354 -7.33 -10.49 1.33
CA PRO A 354 -7.02 -9.28 0.56
C PRO A 354 -5.52 -9.04 0.51
N GLY A 355 -5.05 -8.50 -0.59
CA GLY A 355 -3.63 -8.26 -0.81
C GLY A 355 -3.02 -7.12 -0.02
N THR A 356 -3.77 -6.51 0.85
CA THR A 356 -3.34 -5.37 1.66
C THR A 356 -3.83 -5.52 3.10
N CYS A 357 -2.94 -5.22 4.04
CA CYS A 357 -3.20 -5.33 5.47
C CYS A 357 -4.38 -4.45 5.93
N ALA A 358 -4.68 -3.34 5.25
CA ALA A 358 -5.80 -2.46 5.57
C ALA A 358 -7.12 -3.23 5.61
N TYR A 359 -7.36 -4.12 4.63
CA TYR A 359 -8.61 -4.88 4.50
C TYR A 359 -8.52 -6.32 5.02
N ALA A 360 -7.38 -6.73 5.60
CA ALA A 360 -7.25 -8.02 6.26
C ALA A 360 -7.89 -8.00 7.65
N GLU A 361 -8.28 -9.17 8.15
CA GLU A 361 -8.92 -9.32 9.47
C GLU A 361 -7.98 -8.95 10.63
N THR A 362 -6.69 -9.24 10.48
CA THR A 362 -5.62 -8.95 11.45
C THR A 362 -4.52 -8.10 10.84
N CYS A 363 -3.70 -7.47 11.68
CA CYS A 363 -2.44 -6.80 11.31
C CYS A 363 -1.23 -7.68 11.68
N GLY A 364 -0.03 -7.13 11.51
CA GLY A 364 1.20 -7.67 12.07
C GLY A 364 2.12 -8.38 11.08
N ASP A 365 1.71 -8.53 9.82
CA ASP A 365 2.54 -9.19 8.80
C ASP A 365 3.50 -8.22 8.08
N ASN A 366 3.33 -6.91 8.28
CA ASN A 366 4.14 -5.85 7.66
C ASN A 366 4.72 -4.96 8.75
N THR A 367 5.87 -5.34 9.24
CA THR A 367 6.61 -4.58 10.25
C THR A 367 7.51 -3.54 9.62
N VAL A 368 8.08 -2.67 10.43
CA VAL A 368 9.04 -1.68 9.97
C VAL A 368 10.33 -1.77 10.77
N VAL A 369 11.47 -1.74 10.07
CA VAL A 369 12.81 -1.63 10.65
C VAL A 369 13.33 -0.22 10.38
N GLU A 370 13.70 0.47 11.44
CA GLU A 370 14.30 1.79 11.40
C GLU A 370 15.80 1.74 11.12
N HIS A 371 16.36 2.89 10.76
CA HIS A 371 17.79 3.05 10.42
C HIS A 371 18.76 2.56 11.50
N ASN A 372 18.35 2.52 12.74
CA ASN A 372 19.12 2.08 13.90
C ASN A 372 18.85 0.62 14.30
N GLY A 373 18.01 -0.10 13.55
CA GLY A 373 17.66 -1.50 13.81
C GLY A 373 16.46 -1.72 14.72
N ASP A 374 15.79 -0.66 15.18
CA ASP A 374 14.54 -0.78 15.93
C ASP A 374 13.42 -1.34 15.08
N LEU A 375 12.73 -2.36 15.60
CA LEU A 375 11.60 -3.01 14.95
C LEU A 375 10.28 -2.54 15.57
N TYR A 376 9.34 -2.12 14.73
CA TYR A 376 7.98 -1.76 15.13
C TYR A 376 6.95 -2.59 14.36
N PRO A 377 5.73 -2.79 14.92
CA PRO A 377 4.70 -3.64 14.30
C PRO A 377 4.13 -3.11 12.98
N CYS A 378 4.26 -1.80 12.73
CA CYS A 378 3.76 -1.14 11.53
C CYS A 378 4.37 0.27 11.41
N ASP A 379 4.55 0.77 10.19
CA ASP A 379 5.09 2.11 9.95
C ASP A 379 4.17 3.26 10.40
N HIS A 380 2.88 3.01 10.54
CA HIS A 380 1.94 3.95 11.14
C HIS A 380 2.08 4.03 12.68
N PHE A 381 2.67 3.01 13.30
CA PHE A 381 2.79 2.87 14.75
C PHE A 381 4.25 2.89 15.22
N VAL A 382 5.08 3.72 14.58
CA VAL A 382 6.44 4.03 15.03
C VAL A 382 6.34 5.04 16.18
N TYR A 383 6.17 4.52 17.39
CA TYR A 383 6.14 5.25 18.65
C TYR A 383 6.82 4.40 19.75
N PRO A 384 7.45 5.01 20.77
CA PRO A 384 8.19 4.25 21.77
C PRO A 384 7.38 3.12 22.44
N GLU A 385 6.08 3.33 22.65
CA GLU A 385 5.19 2.35 23.24
C GLU A 385 4.92 1.12 22.35
N TYR A 386 5.24 1.18 21.05
CA TYR A 386 5.07 0.07 20.13
C TYR A 386 6.40 -0.64 19.78
N LEU A 387 7.52 -0.20 20.31
CA LEU A 387 8.83 -0.81 20.03
C LEU A 387 8.83 -2.30 20.41
N LEU A 388 9.13 -3.18 19.46
CA LEU A 388 9.24 -4.63 19.67
C LEU A 388 10.62 -5.03 20.20
N GLY A 389 11.67 -4.34 19.81
CA GLY A 389 13.05 -4.54 20.15
C GLY A 389 14.00 -4.03 19.07
N ASN A 390 15.28 -4.34 19.21
CA ASN A 390 16.33 -3.98 18.26
C ASN A 390 16.98 -5.24 17.68
N ILE A 391 17.29 -5.24 16.36
CA ILE A 391 17.81 -6.42 15.67
C ILE A 391 19.22 -6.82 16.11
N TYR A 392 19.97 -5.94 16.81
CA TYR A 392 21.23 -6.31 17.44
C TYR A 392 21.05 -7.09 18.75
N GLU A 393 19.90 -6.98 19.38
CA GLU A 393 19.61 -7.57 20.69
C GLU A 393 18.78 -8.85 20.58
N LYS A 394 17.89 -8.89 19.59
CA LYS A 394 16.92 -9.98 19.39
C LYS A 394 16.78 -10.34 17.93
N GLY A 395 16.69 -11.63 17.62
CA GLY A 395 16.42 -12.09 16.28
C GLY A 395 15.07 -11.61 15.72
N LEU A 396 15.02 -11.31 14.43
CA LEU A 396 13.78 -10.85 13.79
C LEU A 396 12.62 -11.83 13.98
N ARG A 397 12.87 -13.14 13.85
CA ARG A 397 11.82 -14.16 14.05
C ARG A 397 11.25 -14.14 15.47
N GLU A 398 12.12 -14.00 16.49
CA GLU A 398 11.70 -13.91 17.89
C GLU A 398 10.77 -12.70 18.10
N MET A 399 11.15 -11.54 17.59
CA MET A 399 10.33 -10.34 17.71
C MET A 399 8.99 -10.47 16.98
N MET A 400 9.00 -11.07 15.77
CA MET A 400 7.80 -11.28 14.96
C MET A 400 6.81 -12.29 15.55
N THR A 401 7.30 -13.25 16.34
CA THR A 401 6.46 -14.24 17.03
C THR A 401 6.15 -13.88 18.48
N SER A 402 6.62 -12.73 18.95
CA SER A 402 6.38 -12.28 20.32
C SER A 402 4.90 -12.05 20.58
N ASP A 403 4.45 -12.29 21.82
CA ASP A 403 3.09 -11.99 22.27
C ASP A 403 2.68 -10.54 21.97
N ARG A 404 3.63 -9.62 22.04
CA ARG A 404 3.39 -8.19 21.77
C ARG A 404 3.00 -7.97 20.31
N GLN A 405 3.73 -8.58 19.37
CA GLN A 405 3.42 -8.49 17.94
C GLN A 405 2.11 -9.18 17.62
N VAL A 406 1.88 -10.37 18.17
CA VAL A 406 0.64 -11.12 17.96
C VAL A 406 -0.56 -10.35 18.51
N ARG A 407 -0.45 -9.77 19.72
CA ARG A 407 -1.52 -8.91 20.30
C ARG A 407 -1.83 -7.72 19.42
N PHE A 408 -0.82 -7.00 18.94
CA PHE A 408 -1.00 -5.90 17.99
C PHE A 408 -1.81 -6.35 16.77
N GLY A 409 -1.50 -7.53 16.23
CA GLY A 409 -2.19 -8.09 15.07
C GLY A 409 -3.66 -8.37 15.31
N ILE A 410 -3.99 -9.10 16.37
CA ILE A 410 -5.37 -9.50 16.69
C ILE A 410 -6.23 -8.36 17.22
N GLU A 411 -5.63 -7.33 17.84
CA GLU A 411 -6.36 -6.16 18.31
C GLU A 411 -7.06 -5.41 17.17
N LYS A 412 -6.57 -5.52 15.95
CA LYS A 412 -7.29 -4.99 14.79
C LYS A 412 -8.71 -5.51 14.70
N ARG A 413 -8.94 -6.80 14.97
CA ARG A 413 -10.27 -7.41 15.00
C ARG A 413 -10.96 -7.18 16.33
N ASN A 414 -10.26 -7.43 17.44
CA ASN A 414 -10.86 -7.49 18.76
C ASN A 414 -11.37 -6.12 19.26
N SER A 415 -10.76 -5.01 18.77
CA SER A 415 -11.16 -3.64 19.13
C SER A 415 -12.29 -3.05 18.28
N LEU A 416 -12.91 -3.85 17.39
CA LEU A 416 -13.98 -3.36 16.53
C LEU A 416 -15.28 -3.10 17.31
N PRO A 417 -15.97 -1.97 17.07
CA PRO A 417 -17.28 -1.72 17.64
C PRO A 417 -18.31 -2.69 17.05
N TYR A 418 -19.39 -2.92 17.78
CA TYR A 418 -20.48 -3.82 17.39
C TYR A 418 -21.10 -3.48 16.03
N ARG A 419 -21.18 -2.18 15.69
CA ARG A 419 -21.58 -1.72 14.35
C ARG A 419 -20.76 -2.36 13.24
N CYS A 420 -19.44 -2.50 13.41
CA CYS A 420 -18.56 -3.13 12.42
C CYS A 420 -18.82 -4.63 12.32
N VAL A 421 -18.92 -5.31 13.46
CA VAL A 421 -19.11 -6.76 13.52
C VAL A 421 -20.43 -7.19 12.85
N ARG A 422 -21.47 -6.37 12.91
CA ARG A 422 -22.77 -6.60 12.24
C ARG A 422 -22.89 -6.03 10.84
N CYS A 423 -21.86 -5.36 10.34
CA CYS A 423 -21.90 -4.76 9.03
C CYS A 423 -21.93 -5.84 7.93
N LYS A 424 -22.85 -5.71 6.99
CA LYS A 424 -22.95 -6.64 5.85
C LYS A 424 -21.70 -6.69 4.97
N TYR A 425 -20.82 -5.68 5.07
CA TYR A 425 -19.56 -5.59 4.35
C TYR A 425 -18.35 -5.90 5.23
N TYR A 426 -18.55 -6.43 6.43
CA TYR A 426 -17.45 -6.79 7.32
C TYR A 426 -16.43 -7.69 6.64
N PHE A 427 -16.89 -8.69 5.88
CA PHE A 427 -16.05 -9.66 5.19
C PHE A 427 -15.04 -9.07 4.18
N ALA A 428 -15.26 -7.84 3.72
CA ALA A 428 -14.38 -7.14 2.78
C ALA A 428 -13.68 -5.93 3.42
N CYS A 429 -14.29 -5.33 4.46
CA CYS A 429 -13.80 -4.12 5.11
C CYS A 429 -12.92 -4.41 6.32
N HIS A 430 -13.33 -5.36 7.19
CA HIS A 430 -12.70 -5.68 8.47
C HIS A 430 -12.38 -4.45 9.34
N GLY A 431 -13.19 -3.38 9.18
CA GLY A 431 -13.01 -2.09 9.86
C GLY A 431 -11.82 -1.26 9.38
N GLU A 432 -11.15 -1.66 8.30
CA GLU A 432 -10.00 -1.04 7.67
C GLU A 432 -8.82 -0.83 8.67
N CYS A 433 -7.91 0.11 8.44
CA CYS A 433 -6.70 0.33 9.21
C CYS A 433 -7.00 0.89 10.62
N PRO A 434 -6.43 0.34 11.71
CA PRO A 434 -6.58 0.89 13.06
C PRO A 434 -6.18 2.36 13.18
N LYS A 435 -5.24 2.84 12.37
CA LYS A 435 -4.83 4.25 12.32
C LYS A 435 -6.01 5.21 12.13
N HIS A 436 -7.03 4.78 11.36
CA HIS A 436 -8.19 5.62 11.04
C HIS A 436 -9.38 5.41 11.99
N ARG A 437 -9.25 4.59 13.07
CA ARG A 437 -10.34 4.17 13.95
C ARG A 437 -10.47 5.03 15.20
N PHE A 438 -10.64 6.31 15.04
CA PHE A 438 -10.75 7.26 16.17
C PHE A 438 -12.17 7.84 16.34
N ASN A 439 -13.12 7.49 15.46
CA ASN A 439 -14.51 7.91 15.61
C ASN A 439 -15.26 7.03 16.62
N ARG A 440 -16.41 7.53 17.05
CA ARG A 440 -17.37 6.79 17.87
C ARG A 440 -18.59 6.43 17.06
N THR A 441 -19.22 5.32 17.40
CA THR A 441 -20.55 4.97 16.90
C THR A 441 -21.61 5.88 17.49
N GLU A 442 -22.83 5.85 16.95
CA GLU A 442 -23.99 6.55 17.52
C GLU A 442 -24.31 6.11 18.95
N SER A 443 -23.99 4.84 19.30
CA SER A 443 -24.10 4.30 20.67
C SER A 443 -22.94 4.68 21.59
N GLY A 444 -21.94 5.45 21.11
CA GLY A 444 -20.79 5.92 21.88
C GLY A 444 -19.60 4.96 21.91
N GLU A 445 -19.67 3.77 21.27
CA GLU A 445 -18.54 2.83 21.17
C GLU A 445 -17.38 3.45 20.40
N THR A 446 -16.17 3.25 20.86
CA THR A 446 -14.92 3.70 20.22
C THR A 446 -14.49 2.76 19.11
N GLY A 447 -13.53 3.17 18.26
CA GLY A 447 -12.89 2.32 17.26
C GLY A 447 -13.62 2.27 15.91
N LEU A 448 -14.57 3.18 15.66
CA LEU A 448 -15.18 3.34 14.34
C LEU A 448 -14.20 4.07 13.41
N ASN A 449 -14.03 3.52 12.21
CA ASN A 449 -13.21 4.14 11.19
C ASN A 449 -13.79 5.48 10.73
N ALA A 450 -12.95 6.51 10.63
CA ALA A 450 -13.35 7.85 10.19
C ALA A 450 -13.92 7.89 8.78
N LEU A 451 -13.53 6.93 7.92
CA LEU A 451 -14.02 6.80 6.55
C LEU A 451 -15.16 5.77 6.40
N CYS A 452 -15.74 5.28 7.50
CA CYS A 452 -16.74 4.20 7.50
C CYS A 452 -17.88 4.43 6.50
N ASP A 453 -18.48 5.64 6.48
CA ASP A 453 -19.61 5.93 5.59
C ASP A 453 -19.19 5.95 4.11
N GLY A 454 -17.96 6.38 3.83
CA GLY A 454 -17.38 6.34 2.48
C GLY A 454 -17.12 4.91 2.01
N TYR A 455 -16.56 4.05 2.87
CA TYR A 455 -16.41 2.62 2.56
C TYR A 455 -17.77 1.93 2.40
N PHE A 456 -18.73 2.22 3.25
CA PHE A 456 -20.07 1.66 3.12
C PHE A 456 -20.75 2.07 1.80
N MET A 457 -20.63 3.35 1.41
CA MET A 457 -21.06 3.85 0.11
C MET A 457 -20.39 3.07 -1.03
N PHE A 458 -19.05 2.98 -0.99
CA PHE A 458 -18.28 2.28 -2.01
C PHE A 458 -18.68 0.81 -2.13
N TYR A 459 -18.68 0.04 -1.04
CA TYR A 459 -19.04 -1.37 -1.07
C TYR A 459 -20.50 -1.59 -1.54
N SER A 460 -21.42 -0.70 -1.15
CA SER A 460 -22.81 -0.76 -1.61
C SER A 460 -22.91 -0.56 -3.12
N HIS A 461 -22.15 0.40 -3.64
CA HIS A 461 -22.12 0.74 -5.06
C HIS A 461 -21.54 -0.39 -5.91
N VAL A 462 -20.44 -0.98 -5.48
CA VAL A 462 -19.70 -1.99 -6.27
C VAL A 462 -20.26 -3.41 -6.14
N SER A 463 -21.10 -3.70 -5.12
CA SER A 463 -21.63 -5.04 -4.83
C SER A 463 -22.14 -5.80 -6.06
N PRO A 464 -23.04 -5.27 -6.90
CA PRO A 464 -23.59 -6.06 -8.02
C PRO A 464 -22.53 -6.40 -9.07
N TYR A 465 -21.49 -5.60 -9.18
CA TYR A 465 -20.37 -5.86 -10.09
C TYR A 465 -19.39 -6.88 -9.51
N MET A 466 -19.12 -6.79 -8.21
CA MET A 466 -18.30 -7.78 -7.50
C MET A 466 -18.96 -9.15 -7.48
N ASP A 467 -20.29 -9.22 -7.27
CA ASP A 467 -21.05 -10.46 -7.37
C ASP A 467 -20.91 -11.08 -8.77
N LYS A 468 -21.04 -10.27 -9.83
CA LYS A 468 -20.87 -10.75 -11.22
C LYS A 468 -19.45 -11.21 -11.52
N MET A 469 -18.42 -10.49 -11.05
CA MET A 469 -17.03 -10.91 -11.22
C MET A 469 -16.71 -12.19 -10.46
N LYS A 470 -17.26 -12.34 -9.24
CA LYS A 470 -17.18 -13.60 -8.48
C LYS A 470 -17.84 -14.77 -9.22
N GLU A 471 -19.03 -14.56 -9.77
CA GLU A 471 -19.74 -15.56 -10.58
C GLU A 471 -18.87 -16.03 -11.77
N LEU A 472 -18.27 -15.09 -12.49
CA LEU A 472 -17.36 -15.39 -13.60
C LEU A 472 -16.14 -16.21 -13.13
N LEU A 473 -15.50 -15.81 -12.04
CA LEU A 473 -14.37 -16.55 -11.47
C LEU A 473 -14.75 -17.95 -11.03
N MET A 474 -15.90 -18.12 -10.41
CA MET A 474 -16.43 -19.46 -10.01
C MET A 474 -16.72 -20.35 -11.23
N ALA A 475 -17.05 -19.75 -12.37
CA ALA A 475 -17.22 -20.44 -13.65
C ALA A 475 -15.91 -20.65 -14.41
N GLY A 476 -14.75 -20.31 -13.82
CA GLY A 476 -13.41 -20.41 -14.47
C GLY A 476 -13.18 -19.35 -15.56
N GLN A 477 -13.94 -18.27 -15.54
CA GLN A 477 -13.86 -17.19 -16.51
C GLN A 477 -13.11 -15.97 -15.93
N ALA A 478 -12.50 -15.17 -16.79
CA ALA A 478 -11.81 -13.97 -16.38
C ALA A 478 -12.79 -12.89 -15.85
N PRO A 479 -12.43 -12.15 -14.78
CA PRO A 479 -13.26 -11.06 -14.25
C PRO A 479 -13.61 -9.99 -15.30
N ALA A 480 -12.75 -9.81 -16.31
CA ALA A 480 -12.95 -8.88 -17.42
C ALA A 480 -14.25 -9.15 -18.22
N GLY A 481 -14.82 -10.36 -18.10
CA GLY A 481 -16.15 -10.68 -18.65
C GLY A 481 -17.29 -9.82 -18.06
N VAL A 482 -17.06 -9.09 -16.96
CA VAL A 482 -17.99 -8.12 -16.40
C VAL A 482 -18.19 -6.89 -17.28
N ILE A 483 -17.22 -6.52 -18.13
CA ILE A 483 -17.25 -5.27 -18.90
C ILE A 483 -18.53 -5.11 -19.76
N PRO A 484 -18.89 -6.07 -20.65
CA PRO A 484 -20.10 -5.93 -21.46
C PRO A 484 -21.37 -5.87 -20.60
N TRP A 485 -21.43 -6.64 -19.53
CA TRP A 485 -22.55 -6.62 -18.60
C TRP A 485 -22.67 -5.26 -17.88
N ALA A 486 -21.54 -4.67 -17.44
CA ALA A 486 -21.51 -3.37 -16.79
C ALA A 486 -21.97 -2.24 -17.74
N ARG A 487 -21.60 -2.31 -19.02
CA ARG A 487 -22.03 -1.36 -20.06
C ARG A 487 -23.54 -1.44 -20.29
N MET A 488 -24.09 -2.66 -20.43
CA MET A 488 -25.55 -2.84 -20.57
C MET A 488 -26.34 -2.34 -19.36
N ARG A 489 -25.81 -2.56 -18.15
CA ARG A 489 -26.44 -2.08 -16.92
C ARG A 489 -26.49 -0.55 -16.85
N ALA A 490 -25.42 0.13 -17.27
CA ALA A 490 -25.39 1.58 -17.31
C ALA A 490 -26.43 2.17 -18.27
N MET A 491 -26.70 1.51 -19.42
CA MET A 491 -27.72 1.95 -20.38
C MET A 491 -29.17 1.84 -19.87
N LYS A 492 -29.42 0.96 -18.89
CA LYS A 492 -30.78 0.76 -18.32
C LYS A 492 -31.15 1.79 -17.24
N HIS A 493 -30.17 2.58 -16.79
CA HIS A 493 -30.35 3.60 -15.77
C HIS A 493 -30.31 5.03 -16.34
N ILE A 494 -30.24 5.16 -17.69
CA ILE A 494 -30.45 6.41 -18.45
C ILE A 494 -31.89 6.41 -18.95
#